data_878f780f2eb3777dfd2d26cba4bb94da
#
_entry.id   878f780f2eb3777dfd2d26cba4bb94da
#
_cell.length_a   1.000
_cell.length_b   1.000
_cell.length_c   1.000
_cell.angle_alpha   90.00
_cell.angle_beta   90.00
_cell.angle_gamma   90.00
#
_symmetry.space_group_name_H-M   'P 1'
#
loop_
_entity.id
_entity.type
_entity.pdbx_description
1 polymer ?
#
loop_
_entity_poly.entity_id
_entity_poly.type
_entity_poly.pdbx_seq_one_letter_code
_entity_poly.pdbx_strand_id
1 'polypeptide(L)'
;MDDDTVIMLRRHGNPEGPRLVLSHGNGLAIDLYYAFWSLLSRDFDLLVHDLRNHGWNNVGAKTDHRVGTFARDHDRIREAIGRRFGEKPTVGVFHSISALACLHAPSRGDGYSALVLFAPPLCNRGSKYRAFEARAKGTADMLRRRTQWFRSREELAELHTYLPYFQAAVPGVFELVARTTLKASATGRGFELRCPAEFEAQIWDHASTYAVTVDFGAMRCPVKTVAADPAQDPSDPSFDYGDADVDHEVIPDTTHFLQLEKPKECAVAVRRFLQQVGILENQSFP
;
A
#
# COMPACT_ATOMS: atom_id res chain seq x y z
N MET A 1 -17.03 -7.25 -6.13
CA MET A 1 -16.59 -8.17 -5.05
C MET A 1 -17.72 -9.13 -4.71
N ASP A 2 -17.47 -10.13 -3.86
CA ASP A 2 -18.50 -11.13 -3.51
C ASP A 2 -19.63 -10.57 -2.63
N ASP A 3 -19.45 -9.35 -2.11
CA ASP A 3 -20.34 -8.65 -1.18
C ASP A 3 -20.95 -7.36 -1.80
N ASP A 4 -21.11 -7.33 -3.11
CA ASP A 4 -21.58 -6.17 -3.88
C ASP A 4 -20.70 -4.91 -3.79
N THR A 5 -19.55 -4.98 -3.12
CA THR A 5 -18.59 -3.87 -3.07
C THR A 5 -17.99 -3.64 -4.47
N VAL A 6 -18.01 -2.39 -4.91
CA VAL A 6 -17.36 -1.97 -6.17
C VAL A 6 -16.01 -1.37 -5.86
N ILE A 7 -14.97 -1.91 -6.49
CA ILE A 7 -13.62 -1.33 -6.47
C ILE A 7 -13.36 -0.67 -7.81
N MET A 8 -13.06 0.64 -7.77
CA MET A 8 -12.70 1.39 -8.96
C MET A 8 -11.27 1.09 -9.37
N LEU A 9 -11.09 0.61 -10.59
CA LEU A 9 -9.80 0.39 -11.21
C LEU A 9 -9.58 1.44 -12.31
N ARG A 10 -8.42 2.08 -12.33
CA ARG A 10 -8.04 3.07 -13.33
C ARG A 10 -6.80 2.62 -14.07
N ARG A 11 -6.77 2.80 -15.39
CA ARG A 11 -5.66 2.42 -16.25
C ARG A 11 -4.90 3.65 -16.72
N HIS A 12 -3.57 3.58 -16.64
CA HIS A 12 -2.64 4.60 -17.05
C HIS A 12 -1.44 3.98 -17.77
N GLY A 13 -0.59 4.82 -18.34
CA GLY A 13 0.70 4.41 -18.89
C GLY A 13 0.64 3.75 -20.26
N ASN A 14 1.60 2.85 -20.51
CA ASN A 14 1.80 2.20 -21.80
C ASN A 14 1.08 0.82 -21.86
N PRO A 15 -0.03 0.70 -22.60
CA PRO A 15 -0.78 -0.54 -22.68
C PRO A 15 -0.01 -1.71 -23.31
N GLU A 16 1.08 -1.46 -24.04
CA GLU A 16 1.90 -2.51 -24.66
C GLU A 16 2.97 -3.08 -23.70
N GLY A 17 3.30 -2.35 -22.62
CA GLY A 17 4.27 -2.81 -21.62
C GLY A 17 3.73 -3.92 -20.72
N PRO A 18 4.60 -4.53 -19.90
CA PRO A 18 4.18 -5.41 -18.81
C PRO A 18 3.20 -4.67 -17.87
N ARG A 19 2.30 -5.42 -17.23
CA ARG A 19 1.27 -4.80 -16.39
C ARG A 19 1.73 -4.68 -14.95
N LEU A 20 1.51 -3.50 -14.35
CA LEU A 20 1.64 -3.29 -12.91
C LEU A 20 0.27 -3.02 -12.30
N VAL A 21 -0.05 -3.75 -11.23
CA VAL A 21 -1.25 -3.51 -10.40
C VAL A 21 -0.80 -2.88 -9.10
N LEU A 22 -1.27 -1.67 -8.79
CA LEU A 22 -0.78 -0.89 -7.66
C LEU A 22 -1.89 -0.56 -6.66
N SER A 23 -1.56 -0.64 -5.37
CA SER A 23 -2.42 -0.19 -4.28
C SER A 23 -1.61 0.37 -3.10
N HIS A 24 -2.30 0.97 -2.14
CA HIS A 24 -1.77 1.87 -1.11
C HIS A 24 -1.85 1.30 0.32
N GLY A 25 -1.31 2.05 1.28
CA GLY A 25 -1.37 1.77 2.72
C GLY A 25 -2.70 2.18 3.37
N ASN A 26 -2.93 1.71 4.61
CA ASN A 26 -4.13 1.99 5.41
C ASN A 26 -4.36 3.51 5.56
N GLY A 27 -5.60 3.96 5.45
CA GLY A 27 -5.99 5.36 5.61
C GLY A 27 -5.61 6.30 4.46
N LEU A 28 -4.90 5.81 3.43
CA LEU A 28 -4.41 6.58 2.30
C LEU A 28 -5.25 6.36 1.03
N ALA A 29 -4.76 6.83 -0.11
CA ALA A 29 -5.35 6.60 -1.42
C ALA A 29 -4.24 6.45 -2.46
N ILE A 30 -4.50 5.70 -3.55
CA ILE A 30 -3.45 5.41 -4.54
C ILE A 30 -2.99 6.66 -5.29
N ASP A 31 -3.83 7.68 -5.42
CA ASP A 31 -3.45 8.94 -6.05
C ASP A 31 -2.40 9.72 -5.27
N LEU A 32 -2.28 9.49 -3.95
CA LEU A 32 -1.21 10.06 -3.15
C LEU A 32 0.17 9.61 -3.63
N TYR A 33 0.26 8.41 -4.20
CA TYR A 33 1.52 7.83 -4.72
C TYR A 33 1.83 8.26 -6.15
N TYR A 34 1.17 9.29 -6.69
CA TYR A 34 1.34 9.77 -8.06
C TYR A 34 2.80 10.06 -8.42
N ALA A 35 3.56 10.70 -7.51
CA ALA A 35 4.98 11.00 -7.72
C ALA A 35 5.82 9.73 -7.97
N PHE A 36 5.41 8.59 -7.40
CA PHE A 36 6.06 7.30 -7.60
C PHE A 36 5.55 6.59 -8.85
N TRP A 37 4.24 6.30 -8.93
CA TRP A 37 3.75 5.43 -9.99
C TRP A 37 3.75 6.12 -11.37
N SER A 38 3.70 7.45 -11.46
CA SER A 38 3.83 8.16 -12.73
C SER A 38 5.19 7.95 -13.39
N LEU A 39 6.26 7.72 -12.64
CA LEU A 39 7.59 7.40 -13.16
C LEU A 39 7.63 6.06 -13.91
N LEU A 40 6.67 5.19 -13.66
CA LEU A 40 6.56 3.88 -14.29
C LEU A 40 5.66 3.91 -15.54
N SER A 41 4.95 5.01 -15.79
CA SER A 41 3.93 5.09 -16.84
C SER A 41 4.44 4.97 -18.26
N ARG A 42 5.70 5.32 -18.50
CA ARG A 42 6.30 5.21 -19.84
C ARG A 42 6.44 3.77 -20.32
N ASP A 43 6.79 2.88 -19.39
CA ASP A 43 7.25 1.52 -19.71
C ASP A 43 6.19 0.46 -19.37
N PHE A 44 5.19 0.79 -18.56
CA PHE A 44 4.24 -0.17 -17.99
C PHE A 44 2.78 0.19 -18.25
N ASP A 45 1.95 -0.84 -18.41
CA ASP A 45 0.49 -0.79 -18.35
C ASP A 45 0.05 -0.73 -16.87
N LEU A 46 -0.21 0.46 -16.36
CA LEU A 46 -0.50 0.69 -14.95
C LEU A 46 -2.00 0.53 -14.65
N LEU A 47 -2.33 -0.35 -13.74
CA LEU A 47 -3.66 -0.48 -13.16
C LEU A 47 -3.61 -0.10 -11.69
N VAL A 48 -4.16 1.05 -11.36
CA VAL A 48 -4.14 1.58 -9.99
C VAL A 48 -5.53 1.48 -9.36
N HIS A 49 -5.60 1.06 -8.10
CA HIS A 49 -6.86 0.98 -7.37
C HIS A 49 -6.68 1.35 -5.89
N ASP A 50 -7.75 1.88 -5.32
CA ASP A 50 -7.87 2.05 -3.88
C ASP A 50 -8.36 0.76 -3.22
N LEU A 51 -7.95 0.52 -1.97
CA LEU A 51 -8.54 -0.50 -1.13
C LEU A 51 -10.04 -0.19 -0.88
N ARG A 52 -10.83 -1.21 -0.54
CA ARG A 52 -12.24 -0.97 -0.14
C ARG A 52 -12.33 0.09 0.95
N ASN A 53 -13.37 0.91 0.90
CA ASN A 53 -13.60 2.00 1.85
C ASN A 53 -12.55 3.14 1.83
N HIS A 54 -11.67 3.17 0.82
CA HIS A 54 -10.65 4.21 0.66
C HIS A 54 -10.81 4.95 -0.68
N GLY A 55 -10.16 6.10 -0.79
CA GLY A 55 -10.00 6.84 -2.02
C GLY A 55 -11.31 7.07 -2.77
N TRP A 56 -11.39 6.61 -3.99
CA TRP A 56 -12.57 6.76 -4.85
C TRP A 56 -13.68 5.72 -4.61
N ASN A 57 -13.42 4.73 -3.77
CA ASN A 57 -14.42 3.70 -3.47
C ASN A 57 -15.45 4.20 -2.45
N ASN A 58 -16.67 3.71 -2.56
CA ASN A 58 -17.71 3.97 -1.58
C ASN A 58 -17.38 3.28 -0.25
N VAL A 59 -17.84 3.87 0.85
CA VAL A 59 -17.73 3.28 2.18
C VAL A 59 -18.87 2.26 2.35
N GLY A 60 -18.50 1.01 2.54
CA GLY A 60 -19.41 -0.11 2.83
C GLY A 60 -19.47 -0.45 4.31
N ALA A 61 -19.76 -1.72 4.62
CA ALA A 61 -19.88 -2.20 5.98
C ALA A 61 -18.52 -2.27 6.69
N LYS A 62 -18.48 -1.83 7.96
CA LYS A 62 -17.28 -1.93 8.81
C LYS A 62 -16.84 -3.38 9.01
N THR A 63 -17.77 -4.32 9.11
CA THR A 63 -17.50 -5.75 9.28
C THR A 63 -16.61 -6.34 8.18
N ASP A 64 -16.63 -5.73 7.00
CA ASP A 64 -15.87 -6.18 5.83
C ASP A 64 -14.53 -5.44 5.65
N HIS A 65 -14.26 -4.46 6.52
CA HIS A 65 -13.02 -3.71 6.52
C HIS A 65 -11.94 -4.42 7.35
N ARG A 66 -11.36 -5.49 6.82
CA ARG A 66 -10.36 -6.32 7.51
C ARG A 66 -9.36 -6.94 6.52
N VAL A 67 -8.17 -7.27 7.01
CA VAL A 67 -7.07 -7.84 6.21
C VAL A 67 -7.51 -9.07 5.41
N GLY A 68 -8.23 -10.01 6.01
CA GLY A 68 -8.71 -11.21 5.31
C GLY A 68 -9.70 -10.91 4.17
N THR A 69 -10.44 -9.81 4.24
CA THR A 69 -11.30 -9.36 3.13
C THR A 69 -10.45 -8.69 2.04
N PHE A 70 -9.49 -7.85 2.41
CA PHE A 70 -8.55 -7.25 1.45
C PHE A 70 -7.76 -8.33 0.71
N ALA A 71 -7.38 -9.41 1.39
CA ALA A 71 -6.70 -10.56 0.79
C ALA A 71 -7.54 -11.22 -0.32
N ARG A 72 -8.84 -11.45 -0.08
CA ARG A 72 -9.76 -11.94 -1.12
C ARG A 72 -9.98 -10.93 -2.25
N ASP A 73 -10.02 -9.63 -1.91
CA ASP A 73 -10.15 -8.58 -2.92
C ASP A 73 -8.97 -8.58 -3.91
N HIS A 74 -7.75 -8.85 -3.46
CA HIS A 74 -6.59 -8.98 -4.34
C HIS A 74 -6.82 -10.05 -5.43
N ASP A 75 -7.30 -11.22 -5.06
CA ASP A 75 -7.58 -12.28 -6.02
C ASP A 75 -8.69 -11.89 -7.00
N ARG A 76 -9.78 -11.30 -6.50
CA ARG A 76 -10.89 -10.84 -7.33
C ARG A 76 -10.50 -9.73 -8.30
N ILE A 77 -9.67 -8.79 -7.85
CA ILE A 77 -9.14 -7.73 -8.70
C ILE A 77 -8.26 -8.34 -9.79
N ARG A 78 -7.34 -9.26 -9.44
CA ARG A 78 -6.47 -9.93 -10.41
C ARG A 78 -7.28 -10.69 -11.49
N GLU A 79 -8.28 -11.47 -11.06
CA GLU A 79 -9.20 -12.16 -11.97
C GLU A 79 -9.97 -11.19 -12.89
N ALA A 80 -10.50 -10.10 -12.33
CA ALA A 80 -11.23 -9.09 -13.10
C ALA A 80 -10.34 -8.39 -14.13
N ILE A 81 -9.08 -8.15 -13.80
CA ILE A 81 -8.07 -7.60 -14.70
C ILE A 81 -7.85 -8.55 -15.89
N GLY A 82 -7.62 -9.84 -15.65
CA GLY A 82 -7.45 -10.84 -16.70
C GLY A 82 -8.66 -10.89 -17.63
N ARG A 83 -9.86 -10.95 -17.08
CA ARG A 83 -11.11 -10.94 -17.88
C ARG A 83 -11.31 -9.67 -18.69
N ARG A 84 -10.93 -8.51 -18.16
CA ARG A 84 -11.23 -7.21 -18.81
C ARG A 84 -10.17 -6.76 -19.80
N PHE A 85 -8.91 -7.05 -19.53
CA PHE A 85 -7.75 -6.53 -20.28
C PHE A 85 -6.89 -7.62 -20.91
N GLY A 86 -7.29 -8.90 -20.80
CA GLY A 86 -6.53 -10.05 -21.29
C GLY A 86 -5.33 -10.38 -20.40
N GLU A 87 -4.73 -11.55 -20.65
CA GLU A 87 -3.57 -12.04 -19.92
C GLU A 87 -2.28 -11.51 -20.53
N LYS A 88 -1.37 -11.08 -19.67
CA LYS A 88 0.03 -10.72 -19.96
C LYS A 88 0.82 -10.75 -18.66
N PRO A 89 2.17 -10.67 -18.69
CA PRO A 89 2.96 -10.56 -17.47
C PRO A 89 2.42 -9.44 -16.57
N THR A 90 1.97 -9.80 -15.38
CA THR A 90 1.31 -8.91 -14.43
C THR A 90 2.04 -8.94 -13.09
N VAL A 91 2.44 -7.79 -12.59
CA VAL A 91 3.19 -7.63 -11.35
C VAL A 91 2.36 -6.86 -10.35
N GLY A 92 2.27 -7.37 -9.13
CA GLY A 92 1.68 -6.63 -8.02
C GLY A 92 2.71 -5.70 -7.37
N VAL A 93 2.34 -4.44 -7.16
CA VAL A 93 3.18 -3.42 -6.50
C VAL A 93 2.36 -2.81 -5.38
N PHE A 94 2.57 -3.26 -4.15
CA PHE A 94 1.70 -2.96 -3.03
C PHE A 94 2.47 -2.35 -1.86
N HIS A 95 1.81 -1.46 -1.10
CA HIS A 95 2.40 -0.81 0.06
C HIS A 95 1.67 -1.17 1.36
N SER A 96 2.46 -1.41 2.42
CA SER A 96 1.95 -1.54 3.79
C SER A 96 0.83 -2.59 3.89
N ILE A 97 -0.37 -2.20 4.28
CA ILE A 97 -1.49 -3.12 4.49
C ILE A 97 -1.95 -3.83 3.21
N SER A 98 -1.85 -3.19 2.03
CA SER A 98 -2.14 -3.88 0.78
C SER A 98 -1.08 -4.94 0.45
N ALA A 99 0.18 -4.71 0.81
CA ALA A 99 1.24 -5.70 0.69
C ALA A 99 1.00 -6.88 1.65
N LEU A 100 0.67 -6.60 2.92
CA LEU A 100 0.32 -7.65 3.89
C LEU A 100 -0.89 -8.46 3.44
N ALA A 101 -1.94 -7.81 2.95
CA ALA A 101 -3.14 -8.47 2.46
C ALA A 101 -2.84 -9.38 1.25
N CYS A 102 -1.97 -8.94 0.33
CA CYS A 102 -1.53 -9.74 -0.80
C CYS A 102 -0.80 -11.01 -0.36
N LEU A 103 0.06 -10.93 0.66
CA LEU A 103 0.75 -12.10 1.24
C LEU A 103 -0.21 -13.11 1.89
N HIS A 104 -1.42 -12.68 2.27
CA HIS A 104 -2.48 -13.53 2.81
C HIS A 104 -3.56 -13.89 1.78
N ALA A 105 -3.39 -13.50 0.51
CA ALA A 105 -4.34 -13.85 -0.54
C ALA A 105 -4.42 -15.38 -0.70
N PRO A 106 -5.64 -15.96 -0.84
CA PRO A 106 -5.81 -17.41 -1.04
C PRO A 106 -5.01 -17.98 -2.23
N SER A 107 -4.83 -17.18 -3.29
CA SER A 107 -4.01 -17.54 -4.45
C SER A 107 -2.52 -17.66 -4.15
N ARG A 108 -2.03 -17.05 -3.06
CA ARG A 108 -0.59 -16.98 -2.73
C ARG A 108 0.24 -16.39 -3.88
N GLY A 109 -0.29 -15.38 -4.56
CA GLY A 109 0.36 -14.73 -5.69
C GLY A 109 0.22 -15.49 -7.02
N ASP A 110 -0.54 -16.58 -7.08
CA ASP A 110 -0.86 -17.25 -8.33
C ASP A 110 -1.56 -16.27 -9.30
N GLY A 111 -1.12 -16.29 -10.56
CA GLY A 111 -1.56 -15.30 -11.55
C GLY A 111 -0.78 -13.98 -11.58
N TYR A 112 0.11 -13.72 -10.61
CA TYR A 112 1.14 -12.71 -10.73
C TYR A 112 2.45 -13.30 -11.28
N SER A 113 3.13 -12.56 -12.16
CA SER A 113 4.48 -12.92 -12.63
C SER A 113 5.55 -12.59 -11.59
N ALA A 114 5.29 -11.60 -10.73
CA ALA A 114 6.12 -11.21 -9.59
C ALA A 114 5.34 -10.28 -8.64
N LEU A 115 5.84 -10.11 -7.42
CA LEU A 115 5.33 -9.15 -6.43
C LEU A 115 6.47 -8.25 -5.93
N VAL A 116 6.22 -6.94 -5.86
CA VAL A 116 7.08 -5.96 -5.19
C VAL A 116 6.29 -5.35 -4.04
N LEU A 117 6.71 -5.63 -2.82
CA LEU A 117 5.99 -5.31 -1.59
C LEU A 117 6.76 -4.27 -0.80
N PHE A 118 6.24 -3.05 -0.76
CA PHE A 118 6.83 -1.93 -0.03
C PHE A 118 6.36 -1.94 1.43
N ALA A 119 7.30 -1.98 2.35
CA ALA A 119 7.08 -1.89 3.79
C ALA A 119 5.87 -2.70 4.30
N PRO A 120 5.71 -4.00 3.95
CA PRO A 120 4.67 -4.82 4.56
C PRO A 120 4.88 -4.87 6.08
N PRO A 121 3.86 -4.65 6.92
CA PRO A 121 4.01 -4.67 8.37
C PRO A 121 4.14 -6.12 8.86
N LEU A 122 5.39 -6.61 8.91
CA LEU A 122 5.72 -7.96 9.33
C LEU A 122 6.41 -7.94 10.69
N CYS A 123 6.24 -9.00 11.46
CA CYS A 123 6.88 -9.16 12.75
C CYS A 123 7.10 -10.63 13.07
N ASN A 124 8.26 -10.97 13.62
CA ASN A 124 8.53 -12.32 14.12
C ASN A 124 7.85 -12.58 15.46
N ARG A 125 7.45 -13.83 15.69
CA ARG A 125 7.01 -14.31 16.99
C ARG A 125 8.19 -14.39 17.97
N GLY A 126 8.62 -13.25 18.47
CA GLY A 126 9.76 -13.17 19.39
C GLY A 126 9.61 -12.01 20.36
N SER A 127 10.71 -11.53 20.88
CA SER A 127 10.76 -10.43 21.86
C SER A 127 10.12 -9.13 21.33
N LYS A 128 10.19 -8.87 20.03
CA LYS A 128 9.62 -7.68 19.38
C LYS A 128 8.10 -7.75 19.20
N TYR A 129 7.49 -8.94 19.23
CA TYR A 129 6.05 -9.10 18.99
C TYR A 129 5.19 -8.28 19.97
N ARG A 130 5.52 -8.32 21.27
CA ARG A 130 4.78 -7.55 22.29
C ARG A 130 4.90 -6.04 22.07
N ALA A 131 6.05 -5.56 21.66
CA ALA A 131 6.27 -4.15 21.36
C ALA A 131 5.44 -3.75 20.12
N PHE A 132 5.43 -4.59 19.08
CA PHE A 132 4.60 -4.38 17.89
C PHE A 132 3.10 -4.37 18.22
N GLU A 133 2.62 -5.34 18.99
CA GLU A 133 1.22 -5.41 19.43
C GLU A 133 0.81 -4.17 20.24
N ALA A 134 1.66 -3.73 21.18
CA ALA A 134 1.42 -2.51 21.96
C ALA A 134 1.38 -1.26 21.08
N ARG A 135 2.30 -1.15 20.10
CA ARG A 135 2.32 -0.05 19.12
C ARG A 135 1.06 -0.08 18.25
N ALA A 136 0.66 -1.24 17.73
CA ALA A 136 -0.54 -1.39 16.91
C ALA A 136 -1.79 -0.92 17.67
N LYS A 137 -1.94 -1.34 18.94
CA LYS A 137 -3.03 -0.88 19.81
C LYS A 137 -2.99 0.62 20.05
N GLY A 138 -1.82 1.18 20.38
CA GLY A 138 -1.65 2.63 20.56
C GLY A 138 -2.01 3.42 19.31
N THR A 139 -1.63 2.93 18.14
CA THR A 139 -2.01 3.53 16.85
C THR A 139 -3.51 3.46 16.60
N ALA A 140 -4.16 2.32 16.86
CA ALA A 140 -5.61 2.18 16.75
C ALA A 140 -6.35 3.19 17.66
N ASP A 141 -5.91 3.33 18.92
CA ASP A 141 -6.49 4.27 19.87
C ASP A 141 -6.29 5.73 19.47
N MET A 142 -5.14 6.06 18.90
CA MET A 142 -4.84 7.40 18.35
C MET A 142 -5.76 7.70 17.15
N LEU A 143 -5.88 6.76 16.20
CA LEU A 143 -6.71 6.93 15.01
C LEU A 143 -8.18 7.17 15.37
N ARG A 144 -8.73 6.46 16.37
CA ARG A 144 -10.10 6.67 16.85
C ARG A 144 -10.36 8.08 17.37
N ARG A 145 -9.32 8.71 17.93
CA ARG A 145 -9.42 10.05 18.54
C ARG A 145 -9.08 11.17 17.57
N ARG A 146 -8.53 10.88 16.38
CA ARG A 146 -8.14 11.91 15.42
C ARG A 146 -9.34 12.66 14.88
N THR A 147 -9.11 13.90 14.44
CA THR A 147 -10.09 14.73 13.73
C THR A 147 -10.54 14.02 12.45
N GLN A 148 -11.86 13.94 12.24
CA GLN A 148 -12.45 13.31 11.06
C GLN A 148 -13.13 14.31 10.12
N TRP A 149 -13.33 15.55 10.56
CA TRP A 149 -13.96 16.61 9.82
C TRP A 149 -13.06 17.87 9.79
N PHE A 150 -13.00 18.52 8.65
CA PHE A 150 -12.14 19.67 8.38
C PHE A 150 -12.94 20.75 7.66
N ARG A 151 -12.66 22.02 7.95
CA ARG A 151 -13.31 23.14 7.28
C ARG A 151 -12.90 23.24 5.83
N SER A 152 -11.62 22.95 5.54
CA SER A 152 -11.06 22.95 4.19
C SER A 152 -9.99 21.86 4.04
N ARG A 153 -9.54 21.63 2.81
CA ARG A 153 -8.41 20.72 2.53
C ARG A 153 -7.10 21.30 3.01
N GLU A 154 -6.95 22.61 2.96
CA GLU A 154 -5.78 23.33 3.43
C GLU A 154 -5.56 23.11 4.94
N GLU A 155 -6.64 23.03 5.73
CA GLU A 155 -6.56 22.72 7.16
C GLU A 155 -5.92 21.34 7.42
N LEU A 156 -6.24 20.30 6.63
CA LEU A 156 -5.58 19.00 6.74
C LEU A 156 -4.15 19.05 6.23
N ALA A 157 -3.89 19.72 5.12
CA ALA A 157 -2.55 19.87 4.58
C ALA A 157 -1.62 20.57 5.58
N GLU A 158 -2.08 21.65 6.19
CA GLU A 158 -1.34 22.38 7.24
C GLU A 158 -1.09 21.50 8.47
N LEU A 159 -2.08 20.73 8.92
CA LEU A 159 -1.91 19.80 10.04
C LEU A 159 -0.75 18.83 9.79
N HIS A 160 -0.58 18.33 8.57
CA HIS A 160 0.48 17.39 8.23
C HIS A 160 1.88 18.01 8.34
N THR A 161 2.03 19.32 8.22
CA THR A 161 3.31 20.01 8.41
C THR A 161 3.84 19.90 9.85
N TYR A 162 2.98 19.66 10.82
CA TYR A 162 3.33 19.51 12.25
C TYR A 162 3.48 18.04 12.68
N LEU A 163 3.11 17.09 11.84
CA LEU A 163 3.20 15.67 12.20
C LEU A 163 4.58 15.13 11.81
N PRO A 164 5.18 14.23 12.63
CA PRO A 164 6.54 13.75 12.38
C PRO A 164 6.67 12.87 11.12
N TYR A 165 5.60 12.20 10.75
CA TYR A 165 5.55 11.43 9.51
C TYR A 165 5.25 12.35 8.31
N PHE A 166 5.70 12.00 7.13
CA PHE A 166 5.70 12.79 5.90
C PHE A 166 6.68 13.98 5.84
N GLN A 167 7.50 14.24 6.88
CA GLN A 167 8.43 15.39 6.86
C GLN A 167 9.50 15.28 5.77
N ALA A 168 9.88 14.06 5.38
CA ALA A 168 10.82 13.79 4.30
C ALA A 168 10.12 13.63 2.93
N ALA A 169 8.79 13.77 2.86
CA ALA A 169 8.03 13.58 1.63
C ALA A 169 8.36 14.65 0.59
N VAL A 170 8.29 14.28 -0.69
CA VAL A 170 8.53 15.23 -1.78
C VAL A 170 7.52 16.36 -1.78
N PRO A 171 7.87 17.57 -2.32
CA PRO A 171 6.97 18.71 -2.34
C PRO A 171 5.60 18.39 -2.94
N GLY A 172 4.54 18.93 -2.36
CA GLY A 172 3.15 18.76 -2.80
C GLY A 172 2.42 17.54 -2.18
N VAL A 173 3.09 16.72 -1.38
CA VAL A 173 2.48 15.55 -0.74
C VAL A 173 1.39 15.95 0.25
N PHE A 174 1.56 17.03 1.03
CA PHE A 174 0.56 17.44 2.01
C PHE A 174 -0.77 17.86 1.36
N GLU A 175 -0.71 18.64 0.28
CA GLU A 175 -1.86 19.03 -0.51
C GLU A 175 -2.51 17.80 -1.17
N LEU A 176 -1.68 16.87 -1.62
CA LEU A 176 -2.15 15.66 -2.27
C LEU A 176 -2.83 14.71 -1.27
N VAL A 177 -2.30 14.57 -0.04
CA VAL A 177 -2.99 13.85 1.05
C VAL A 177 -4.39 14.44 1.25
N ALA A 178 -4.50 15.76 1.42
CA ALA A 178 -5.79 16.41 1.67
C ALA A 178 -6.77 16.24 0.50
N ARG A 179 -6.28 16.26 -0.75
CA ARG A 179 -7.11 16.06 -1.94
C ARG A 179 -7.62 14.63 -2.10
N THR A 180 -6.81 13.64 -1.74
CA THR A 180 -7.08 12.23 -2.02
C THR A 180 -7.77 11.51 -0.86
N THR A 181 -7.56 11.96 0.39
CA THR A 181 -8.13 11.32 1.59
C THR A 181 -9.37 12.03 2.14
N LEU A 182 -9.69 13.23 1.65
CA LEU A 182 -10.91 13.95 2.01
C LEU A 182 -11.95 13.92 0.88
N LYS A 183 -13.22 13.86 1.26
CA LYS A 183 -14.40 14.10 0.42
C LYS A 183 -15.24 15.22 0.99
N ALA A 184 -16.08 15.86 0.18
CA ALA A 184 -17.06 16.81 0.68
C ALA A 184 -17.97 16.13 1.71
N SER A 185 -18.25 16.81 2.82
CA SER A 185 -19.16 16.29 3.83
C SER A 185 -20.60 16.24 3.30
N ALA A 186 -21.33 15.19 3.70
CA ALA A 186 -22.74 15.05 3.36
C ALA A 186 -23.61 16.20 3.90
N THR A 187 -23.15 16.94 4.89
CA THR A 187 -23.84 18.15 5.43
C THR A 187 -23.73 19.37 4.54
N GLY A 188 -22.95 19.29 3.44
CA GLY A 188 -22.65 20.42 2.54
C GLY A 188 -21.68 21.45 3.13
N ARG A 189 -21.10 21.19 4.30
CA ARG A 189 -20.13 22.07 4.95
C ARG A 189 -18.86 21.31 5.23
N GLY A 190 -17.70 21.82 4.73
CA GLY A 190 -16.38 21.24 4.97
C GLY A 190 -16.19 19.87 4.32
N PHE A 191 -15.22 19.16 4.86
CA PHE A 191 -14.73 17.89 4.33
C PHE A 191 -14.64 16.84 5.45
N GLU A 192 -14.78 15.58 5.08
CA GLU A 192 -14.62 14.44 5.97
C GLU A 192 -13.66 13.40 5.38
N LEU A 193 -13.07 12.57 6.24
CA LEU A 193 -12.21 11.49 5.80
C LEU A 193 -12.96 10.52 4.89
N ARG A 194 -12.35 10.12 3.78
CA ARG A 194 -12.89 9.08 2.89
C ARG A 194 -12.93 7.74 3.58
N CYS A 195 -11.82 7.32 4.20
CA CYS A 195 -11.81 6.16 5.09
C CYS A 195 -12.14 6.63 6.50
N PRO A 196 -13.23 6.14 7.13
CA PRO A 196 -13.55 6.51 8.50
C PRO A 196 -12.44 6.10 9.47
N ALA A 197 -12.12 6.93 10.45
CA ALA A 197 -11.05 6.69 11.41
C ALA A 197 -11.20 5.35 12.16
N GLU A 198 -12.43 4.95 12.48
CA GLU A 198 -12.70 3.66 13.10
C GLU A 198 -12.40 2.46 12.18
N PHE A 199 -12.51 2.62 10.85
CA PHE A 199 -12.13 1.57 9.90
C PHE A 199 -10.62 1.41 9.86
N GLU A 200 -9.88 2.51 9.79
CA GLU A 200 -8.42 2.46 9.87
C GLU A 200 -7.92 1.85 11.17
N ALA A 201 -8.53 2.25 12.31
CA ALA A 201 -8.19 1.71 13.62
C ALA A 201 -8.42 0.20 13.69
N GLN A 202 -9.52 -0.31 13.12
CA GLN A 202 -9.84 -1.73 13.10
C GLN A 202 -8.75 -2.57 12.39
N ILE A 203 -8.09 -2.04 11.36
CA ILE A 203 -6.97 -2.73 10.72
C ILE A 203 -5.82 -2.91 11.72
N TRP A 204 -5.51 -1.88 12.49
CA TRP A 204 -4.45 -1.93 13.50
C TRP A 204 -4.78 -2.85 14.69
N ASP A 205 -6.04 -2.98 15.07
CA ASP A 205 -6.46 -3.93 16.13
C ASP A 205 -6.08 -5.37 15.80
N HIS A 206 -6.00 -5.72 14.52
CA HIS A 206 -5.73 -7.07 14.05
C HIS A 206 -4.37 -7.23 13.33
N ALA A 207 -3.65 -6.14 13.10
CA ALA A 207 -2.40 -6.15 12.32
C ALA A 207 -1.36 -7.15 12.88
N SER A 208 -1.23 -7.24 14.21
CA SER A 208 -0.29 -8.14 14.86
C SER A 208 -0.57 -9.62 14.57
N THR A 209 -1.83 -10.01 14.44
CA THR A 209 -2.21 -11.39 14.10
C THR A 209 -1.75 -11.78 12.71
N TYR A 210 -1.92 -10.90 11.73
CA TYR A 210 -1.53 -11.15 10.35
C TYR A 210 -0.01 -11.00 10.13
N ALA A 211 0.64 -10.06 10.82
CA ALA A 211 2.05 -9.76 10.68
C ALA A 211 2.98 -10.95 10.96
N VAL A 212 2.57 -11.90 11.80
CA VAL A 212 3.39 -13.05 12.24
C VAL A 212 3.06 -14.36 11.54
N THR A 213 2.15 -14.36 10.59
CA THR A 213 1.64 -15.60 9.93
C THR A 213 1.99 -15.68 8.46
N VAL A 214 2.88 -14.80 7.98
CA VAL A 214 3.32 -14.80 6.58
C VAL A 214 4.28 -15.96 6.33
N ASP A 215 4.06 -16.68 5.26
CA ASP A 215 4.92 -17.76 4.76
C ASP A 215 5.36 -17.41 3.31
N PHE A 216 6.57 -16.87 3.18
CA PHE A 216 7.13 -16.53 1.88
C PHE A 216 7.42 -17.79 1.02
N GLY A 217 7.75 -18.92 1.66
CA GLY A 217 7.99 -20.19 0.97
C GLY A 217 6.74 -20.77 0.28
N ALA A 218 5.56 -20.34 0.73
CA ALA A 218 4.29 -20.74 0.12
C ALA A 218 3.88 -19.87 -1.09
N MET A 219 4.60 -18.79 -1.37
CA MET A 219 4.28 -17.92 -2.51
C MET A 219 4.56 -18.62 -3.84
N ARG A 220 3.72 -18.37 -4.84
CA ARG A 220 3.76 -19.04 -6.15
C ARG A 220 4.40 -18.20 -7.25
N CYS A 221 4.96 -17.05 -6.90
CA CYS A 221 5.71 -16.20 -7.80
C CYS A 221 6.89 -15.56 -7.05
N PRO A 222 7.91 -15.05 -7.76
CA PRO A 222 8.99 -14.29 -7.16
C PRO A 222 8.45 -13.10 -6.36
N VAL A 223 8.97 -12.90 -5.16
CA VAL A 223 8.59 -11.79 -4.25
C VAL A 223 9.83 -10.99 -3.89
N LYS A 224 9.73 -9.67 -4.04
CA LYS A 224 10.68 -8.71 -3.48
C LYS A 224 10.01 -7.88 -2.41
N THR A 225 10.68 -7.73 -1.28
CA THR A 225 10.32 -6.76 -0.26
C THR A 225 11.24 -5.55 -0.33
N VAL A 226 10.66 -4.35 -0.21
CA VAL A 226 11.41 -3.08 -0.18
C VAL A 226 11.05 -2.37 1.11
N ALA A 227 12.01 -2.25 2.02
CA ALA A 227 11.81 -1.65 3.33
C ALA A 227 12.35 -0.21 3.39
N ALA A 228 11.87 0.52 4.37
CA ALA A 228 12.43 1.79 4.81
C ALA A 228 13.76 1.57 5.55
N ASP A 229 14.47 2.67 5.84
CA ASP A 229 15.73 2.62 6.59
C ASP A 229 15.46 2.36 8.08
N PRO A 230 15.98 1.25 8.66
CA PRO A 230 15.79 0.96 10.08
C PRO A 230 16.32 2.05 11.01
N ALA A 231 17.27 2.87 10.56
CA ALA A 231 17.81 3.96 11.36
C ALA A 231 16.82 5.12 11.54
N GLN A 232 15.83 5.28 10.63
CA GLN A 232 14.85 6.37 10.68
C GLN A 232 13.66 6.04 11.59
N ASP A 233 13.23 4.79 11.66
CA ASP A 233 12.20 4.31 12.61
C ASP A 233 12.52 2.85 13.03
N PRO A 234 13.37 2.66 14.05
CA PRO A 234 13.73 1.33 14.54
C PRO A 234 12.55 0.50 15.07
N SER A 235 11.42 1.14 15.29
CA SER A 235 10.19 0.50 15.75
C SER A 235 9.23 0.10 14.62
N ASP A 236 9.57 0.42 13.36
CA ASP A 236 8.76 0.01 12.22
C ASP A 236 8.85 -1.52 12.03
N PRO A 237 7.72 -2.25 12.07
CA PRO A 237 7.70 -3.69 11.91
C PRO A 237 8.16 -4.17 10.53
N SER A 238 8.14 -3.32 9.50
CA SER A 238 8.52 -3.68 8.13
C SER A 238 9.97 -4.12 7.95
N PHE A 239 10.79 -4.05 9.01
CA PHE A 239 12.18 -4.54 9.01
C PHE A 239 12.36 -5.95 9.55
N ASP A 240 11.33 -6.55 10.14
CA ASP A 240 11.46 -7.83 10.82
C ASP A 240 11.00 -9.01 9.95
N TYR A 241 11.79 -9.32 8.92
CA TYR A 241 11.53 -10.47 8.04
C TYR A 241 12.05 -11.80 8.60
N GLY A 242 12.77 -11.78 9.74
CA GLY A 242 13.38 -12.96 10.35
C GLY A 242 14.38 -13.65 9.42
N ASP A 243 14.38 -14.98 9.42
CA ASP A 243 15.22 -15.82 8.56
C ASP A 243 14.50 -16.14 7.22
N ALA A 244 13.52 -15.34 6.81
CA ALA A 244 12.79 -15.57 5.57
C ALA A 244 13.72 -15.41 4.37
N ASP A 245 13.79 -16.45 3.54
CA ASP A 245 14.47 -16.40 2.24
C ASP A 245 13.60 -15.63 1.24
N VAL A 246 13.72 -14.32 1.27
CA VAL A 246 13.02 -13.40 0.37
C VAL A 246 13.97 -12.33 -0.13
N ASP A 247 13.90 -11.99 -1.42
CA ASP A 247 14.69 -10.87 -1.97
C ASP A 247 14.28 -9.57 -1.25
N HIS A 248 15.23 -8.98 -0.54
CA HIS A 248 15.01 -7.85 0.34
C HIS A 248 15.94 -6.69 0.00
N GLU A 249 15.38 -5.47 0.01
CA GLU A 249 16.11 -4.23 -0.24
C GLU A 249 15.66 -3.14 0.73
N VAL A 250 16.60 -2.32 1.17
CA VAL A 250 16.35 -1.13 1.98
C VAL A 250 16.59 0.12 1.14
N ILE A 251 15.67 1.08 1.18
CA ILE A 251 15.89 2.42 0.62
C ILE A 251 16.44 3.31 1.76
N PRO A 252 17.71 3.74 1.70
CA PRO A 252 18.33 4.51 2.78
C PRO A 252 17.60 5.84 3.04
N ASP A 253 17.71 6.36 4.27
CA ASP A 253 17.13 7.64 4.71
C ASP A 253 15.62 7.78 4.39
N THR A 254 14.84 6.71 4.56
CA THR A 254 13.39 6.72 4.38
C THR A 254 12.68 6.17 5.59
N THR A 255 11.45 6.65 5.80
CA THR A 255 10.50 6.10 6.77
C THR A 255 9.53 5.12 6.09
N HIS A 256 8.49 4.69 6.81
CA HIS A 256 7.42 3.83 6.27
C HIS A 256 6.81 4.34 4.95
N PHE A 257 6.92 5.64 4.68
CA PHE A 257 6.36 6.29 3.49
C PHE A 257 7.37 6.46 2.35
N LEU A 258 8.31 5.55 2.20
CA LEU A 258 9.45 5.59 1.28
C LEU A 258 9.06 5.97 -0.17
N GLN A 259 7.90 5.56 -0.68
CA GLN A 259 7.42 5.90 -2.03
C GLN A 259 7.01 7.37 -2.16
N LEU A 260 6.69 8.04 -1.05
CA LEU A 260 6.39 9.47 -0.99
C LEU A 260 7.64 10.32 -0.74
N GLU A 261 8.69 9.72 -0.20
CA GLU A 261 9.95 10.36 0.18
C GLU A 261 11.00 10.22 -0.92
N LYS A 262 11.20 9.02 -1.43
CA LYS A 262 12.16 8.68 -2.50
C LYS A 262 11.49 7.93 -3.66
N PRO A 263 10.56 8.59 -4.39
CA PRO A 263 9.78 7.93 -5.45
C PRO A 263 10.65 7.40 -6.60
N LYS A 264 11.79 8.07 -6.91
CA LYS A 264 12.69 7.64 -7.98
C LYS A 264 13.41 6.36 -7.62
N GLU A 265 13.98 6.29 -6.42
CA GLU A 265 14.68 5.12 -5.88
C GLU A 265 13.74 3.92 -5.80
N CYS A 266 12.51 4.14 -5.33
CA CYS A 266 11.47 3.11 -5.32
C CYS A 266 11.13 2.62 -6.73
N ALA A 267 11.03 3.51 -7.73
CA ALA A 267 10.77 3.12 -9.11
C ALA A 267 11.96 2.35 -9.73
N VAL A 268 13.20 2.70 -9.37
CA VAL A 268 14.40 1.96 -9.76
C VAL A 268 14.41 0.56 -9.15
N ALA A 269 14.05 0.42 -7.86
CA ALA A 269 13.96 -0.88 -7.20
C ALA A 269 12.95 -1.82 -7.90
N VAL A 270 11.78 -1.29 -8.32
CA VAL A 270 10.81 -2.05 -9.12
C VAL A 270 11.44 -2.52 -10.42
N ARG A 271 12.02 -1.61 -11.24
CA ARG A 271 12.60 -1.97 -12.55
C ARG A 271 13.71 -2.99 -12.42
N ARG A 272 14.62 -2.79 -11.48
CA ARG A 272 15.76 -3.69 -11.23
C ARG A 272 15.29 -5.11 -10.93
N PHE A 273 14.32 -5.25 -10.03
CA PHE A 273 13.76 -6.57 -9.72
C PHE A 273 13.09 -7.23 -10.94
N LEU A 274 12.33 -6.45 -11.73
CA LEU A 274 11.68 -6.99 -12.94
C LEU A 274 12.67 -7.42 -14.02
N GLN A 275 13.85 -6.79 -14.09
CA GLN A 275 14.96 -7.26 -14.93
C GLN A 275 15.55 -8.56 -14.37
N GLN A 276 15.79 -8.66 -13.07
CA GLN A 276 16.32 -9.87 -12.42
C GLN A 276 15.44 -11.09 -12.67
N VAL A 277 14.12 -10.92 -12.67
CA VAL A 277 13.16 -12.02 -12.92
C VAL A 277 12.76 -12.16 -14.40
N GLY A 278 13.40 -11.45 -15.32
CA GLY A 278 13.21 -11.59 -16.77
C GLY A 278 11.89 -11.03 -17.33
N ILE A 279 11.21 -10.14 -16.59
CA ILE A 279 9.98 -9.47 -17.05
C ILE A 279 10.30 -8.23 -17.88
N LEU A 280 11.42 -7.60 -17.60
CA LEU A 280 11.98 -6.49 -18.41
C LEU A 280 13.29 -6.90 -19.05
N GLU A 281 13.52 -6.41 -20.26
CA GLU A 281 14.84 -6.51 -20.91
C GLU A 281 15.88 -5.68 -20.16
N ASN A 282 17.15 -6.12 -20.20
CA ASN A 282 18.26 -5.40 -19.59
C ASN A 282 18.54 -4.12 -20.38
N GLN A 283 17.91 -3.02 -19.98
CA GLN A 283 18.25 -1.68 -20.42
C GLN A 283 18.98 -0.96 -19.28
N SER A 284 20.12 -0.32 -19.59
CA SER A 284 20.75 0.60 -18.65
C SER A 284 19.86 1.83 -18.50
N PHE A 285 19.33 2.06 -17.32
CA PHE A 285 18.60 3.28 -16.99
C PHE A 285 19.60 4.41 -16.73
N PRO A 286 19.36 5.61 -17.29
CA PRO A 286 20.21 6.78 -17.07
C PRO A 286 20.20 7.27 -15.61
#